data_b4ca0661369fc33a69c1f6fa0a96525c
#
_entry.id   b4ca0661369fc33a69c1f6fa0a96525c
#
_cell.length_a   1.000
_cell.length_b   1.000
_cell.length_c   1.000
_cell.angle_alpha   90.00
_cell.angle_beta   90.00
_cell.angle_gamma   90.00
#
_symmetry.space_group_name_H-M   'P 1'
#
loop_
_entity.id
_entity.type
_entity.pdbx_description
1 polymer ?
#
loop_
_entity_poly.entity_id
_entity_poly.type
_entity_poly.pdbx_seq_one_letter_code
_entity_poly.pdbx_strand_id
1 'polypeptide(L)'
;MRWRRWLTTVTGSLSVAVFVGLSAAGGWFYWERVQTRGEESARAVLPHQAADDIPKVFAYDYQTVERSLAAAYPLLTPEYRQEFQRSANAQIIPEAKKREVVVQANVVGVGVMSARRTAASVMVYMNRTVTDKSRQPLYDGSRLRVDYKKIGKQWLIAYITPI
;
A
#
# COMPACT_ATOMS: atom_id res chain seq x y z
N MET A 1 1.52 -57.53 -37.71
CA MET A 1 0.95 -56.16 -37.91
C MET A 1 0.45 -55.45 -36.63
N ARG A 2 0.13 -56.16 -35.57
CA ARG A 2 -0.44 -55.56 -34.28
C ARG A 2 0.62 -54.83 -33.42
N TRP A 3 1.87 -55.22 -33.44
CA TRP A 3 2.93 -54.63 -32.63
C TRP A 3 3.32 -53.19 -33.05
N ARG A 4 3.35 -52.91 -34.34
CA ARG A 4 3.65 -51.55 -34.85
C ARG A 4 2.57 -50.52 -34.44
N ARG A 5 1.31 -50.94 -34.35
CA ARG A 5 0.21 -50.08 -33.89
C ARG A 5 0.31 -49.76 -32.37
N TRP A 6 0.82 -50.72 -31.59
CA TRP A 6 1.01 -50.51 -30.14
C TRP A 6 2.16 -49.55 -29.84
N LEU A 7 3.26 -49.62 -30.58
CA LEU A 7 4.38 -48.70 -30.47
C LEU A 7 3.99 -47.27 -30.84
N THR A 8 3.18 -47.04 -31.86
CA THR A 8 2.74 -45.69 -32.25
C THR A 8 1.77 -45.07 -31.25
N THR A 9 0.92 -45.86 -30.60
CA THR A 9 0.02 -45.33 -29.53
C THR A 9 0.79 -45.02 -28.25
N VAL A 10 1.77 -45.82 -27.87
CA VAL A 10 2.58 -45.55 -26.65
C VAL A 10 3.50 -44.34 -26.86
N THR A 11 4.13 -44.16 -28.01
CA THR A 11 4.93 -42.98 -28.30
C THR A 11 4.08 -41.71 -28.40
N GLY A 12 2.87 -41.79 -28.97
CA GLY A 12 1.94 -40.65 -29.02
C GLY A 12 1.46 -40.20 -27.63
N SER A 13 1.09 -41.14 -26.76
CA SER A 13 0.67 -40.82 -25.40
C SER A 13 1.80 -40.27 -24.53
N LEU A 14 3.04 -40.76 -24.69
CA LEU A 14 4.22 -40.27 -24.00
C LEU A 14 4.55 -38.83 -24.42
N SER A 15 4.45 -38.50 -25.70
CA SER A 15 4.69 -37.16 -26.23
C SER A 15 3.68 -36.15 -25.70
N VAL A 16 2.42 -36.52 -25.63
CA VAL A 16 1.35 -35.66 -25.04
C VAL A 16 1.60 -35.42 -23.54
N ALA A 17 1.95 -36.47 -22.78
CA ALA A 17 2.27 -36.34 -21.38
C ALA A 17 3.46 -35.42 -21.11
N VAL A 18 4.51 -35.52 -21.90
CA VAL A 18 5.70 -34.65 -21.82
C VAL A 18 5.31 -33.20 -22.16
N PHE A 19 4.53 -32.99 -23.21
CA PHE A 19 4.09 -31.63 -23.59
C PHE A 19 3.22 -30.97 -22.52
N VAL A 20 2.27 -31.70 -21.94
CA VAL A 20 1.45 -31.21 -20.83
C VAL A 20 2.31 -30.91 -19.60
N GLY A 21 3.25 -31.80 -19.27
CA GLY A 21 4.17 -31.58 -18.14
C GLY A 21 5.05 -30.33 -18.31
N LEU A 22 5.61 -30.11 -19.51
CA LEU A 22 6.41 -28.93 -19.82
C LEU A 22 5.56 -27.64 -19.81
N SER A 23 4.33 -27.71 -20.30
CA SER A 23 3.41 -26.57 -20.28
C SER A 23 3.00 -26.18 -18.86
N ALA A 24 2.73 -27.16 -18.00
CA ALA A 24 2.42 -26.95 -16.60
C ALA A 24 3.62 -26.37 -15.81
N ALA A 25 4.83 -26.91 -16.04
CA ALA A 25 6.05 -26.38 -15.44
C ALA A 25 6.35 -24.96 -15.92
N GLY A 26 6.24 -24.69 -17.23
CA GLY A 26 6.41 -23.34 -17.79
C GLY A 26 5.42 -22.33 -17.23
N GLY A 27 4.15 -22.72 -17.08
CA GLY A 27 3.12 -21.90 -16.46
C GLY A 27 3.41 -21.58 -14.99
N TRP A 28 3.87 -22.58 -14.23
CA TRP A 28 4.28 -22.41 -12.84
C TRP A 28 5.44 -21.42 -12.68
N PHE A 29 6.54 -21.61 -13.43
CA PHE A 29 7.70 -20.71 -13.40
C PHE A 29 7.36 -19.29 -13.86
N TYR A 30 6.49 -19.14 -14.87
CA TYR A 30 6.02 -17.83 -15.29
C TYR A 30 5.24 -17.13 -14.18
N TRP A 31 4.33 -17.84 -13.50
CA TRP A 31 3.54 -17.30 -12.40
C TRP A 31 4.43 -16.87 -11.22
N GLU A 32 5.39 -17.68 -10.84
CA GLU A 32 6.34 -17.39 -9.78
C GLU A 32 7.17 -16.12 -10.08
N ARG A 33 7.69 -16.01 -11.31
CA ARG A 33 8.40 -14.79 -11.75
C ARG A 33 7.55 -13.53 -11.71
N VAL A 34 6.29 -13.63 -12.09
CA VAL A 34 5.37 -12.48 -12.07
C VAL A 34 5.08 -12.03 -10.62
N GLN A 35 4.97 -12.96 -9.70
CA GLN A 35 4.80 -12.67 -8.27
C GLN A 35 6.05 -11.99 -7.70
N THR A 36 7.22 -12.57 -7.90
CA THR A 36 8.49 -12.05 -7.37
C THR A 36 8.79 -10.63 -7.87
N ARG A 37 8.62 -10.38 -9.17
CA ARG A 37 8.79 -9.02 -9.72
C ARG A 37 7.82 -8.00 -9.14
N GLY A 38 6.59 -8.43 -8.85
CA GLY A 38 5.60 -7.57 -8.20
C GLY A 38 6.00 -7.18 -6.77
N GLU A 39 6.56 -8.13 -6.02
CA GLU A 39 7.06 -7.90 -4.66
C GLU A 39 8.30 -7.00 -4.64
N GLU A 40 9.27 -7.25 -5.51
CA GLU A 40 10.46 -6.41 -5.65
C GLU A 40 10.10 -4.96 -6.00
N SER A 41 9.18 -4.76 -6.93
CA SER A 41 8.68 -3.44 -7.30
C SER A 41 8.01 -2.73 -6.11
N ALA A 42 7.19 -3.45 -5.34
CA ALA A 42 6.55 -2.89 -4.15
C ALA A 42 7.59 -2.48 -3.09
N ARG A 43 8.59 -3.33 -2.84
CA ARG A 43 9.68 -3.05 -1.89
C ARG A 43 10.53 -1.84 -2.30
N ALA A 44 10.73 -1.63 -3.59
CA ALA A 44 11.51 -0.49 -4.10
C ALA A 44 10.72 0.83 -4.06
N VAL A 45 9.43 0.80 -4.37
CA VAL A 45 8.61 2.01 -4.56
C VAL A 45 7.98 2.52 -3.26
N LEU A 46 7.43 1.60 -2.45
CA LEU A 46 6.60 1.99 -1.31
C LEU A 46 7.30 2.77 -0.20
N PRO A 47 8.58 2.56 0.13
CA PRO A 47 9.24 3.38 1.13
C PRO A 47 9.27 4.87 0.76
N HIS A 48 9.60 5.19 -0.48
CA HIS A 48 9.61 6.57 -0.99
C HIS A 48 8.20 7.14 -1.05
N GLN A 49 7.25 6.38 -1.61
CA GLN A 49 5.87 6.81 -1.69
C GLN A 49 5.27 7.07 -0.29
N ALA A 50 5.51 6.20 0.69
CA ALA A 50 5.01 6.39 2.05
C ALA A 50 5.64 7.62 2.73
N ALA A 51 6.94 7.88 2.50
CA ALA A 51 7.60 9.08 3.02
C ALA A 51 6.96 10.36 2.48
N ASP A 52 6.50 10.35 1.23
CA ASP A 52 5.86 11.50 0.58
C ASP A 52 4.36 11.63 0.91
N ASP A 53 3.66 10.51 1.05
CA ASP A 53 2.19 10.49 1.20
C ASP A 53 1.74 10.70 2.66
N ILE A 54 2.44 10.11 3.63
CA ILE A 54 2.04 10.16 5.04
C ILE A 54 2.00 11.58 5.59
N PRO A 55 2.98 12.47 5.32
CA PRO A 55 2.86 13.87 5.73
C PRO A 55 1.61 14.56 5.19
N LYS A 56 1.19 14.27 3.95
CA LYS A 56 0.00 14.87 3.35
C LYS A 56 -1.30 14.43 4.04
N VAL A 57 -1.32 13.24 4.65
CA VAL A 57 -2.48 12.73 5.40
C VAL A 57 -2.57 13.35 6.79
N PHE A 58 -1.43 13.66 7.41
CA PHE A 58 -1.38 14.08 8.81
C PHE A 58 -1.10 15.56 9.04
N ALA A 59 -0.48 16.25 8.09
CA ALA A 59 -0.16 17.66 8.23
C ALA A 59 -1.32 18.55 7.79
N TYR A 60 -1.71 19.49 8.64
CA TYR A 60 -2.71 20.51 8.32
C TYR A 60 -2.54 21.76 9.18
N ASP A 61 -3.07 22.87 8.67
CA ASP A 61 -3.27 24.13 9.38
C ASP A 61 -4.78 24.36 9.51
N TYR A 62 -5.26 24.80 10.67
CA TYR A 62 -6.67 25.03 10.94
C TYR A 62 -7.34 25.97 9.93
N GLN A 63 -6.60 26.92 9.33
CA GLN A 63 -7.11 27.84 8.33
C GLN A 63 -7.39 27.15 7.00
N THR A 64 -6.66 26.08 6.67
CA THR A 64 -6.72 25.36 5.41
C THR A 64 -7.05 23.87 5.57
N VAL A 65 -7.49 23.46 6.76
CA VAL A 65 -7.67 22.05 7.15
C VAL A 65 -8.51 21.26 6.16
N GLU A 66 -9.60 21.82 5.67
CA GLU A 66 -10.47 21.16 4.70
C GLU A 66 -9.73 20.88 3.39
N ARG A 67 -8.96 21.86 2.90
CA ARG A 67 -8.17 21.73 1.68
C ARG A 67 -7.03 20.74 1.86
N SER A 68 -6.33 20.82 2.98
CA SER A 68 -5.21 19.92 3.30
C SER A 68 -5.67 18.47 3.36
N LEU A 69 -6.77 18.18 4.08
CA LEU A 69 -7.33 16.84 4.15
C LEU A 69 -7.89 16.36 2.80
N ALA A 70 -8.52 17.24 2.03
CA ALA A 70 -9.02 16.90 0.69
C ALA A 70 -7.88 16.53 -0.27
N ALA A 71 -6.70 17.13 -0.15
CA ALA A 71 -5.53 16.79 -0.95
C ALA A 71 -5.00 15.37 -0.69
N ALA A 72 -5.32 14.77 0.47
CA ALA A 72 -4.98 13.39 0.80
C ALA A 72 -5.93 12.36 0.16
N TYR A 73 -7.14 12.73 -0.25
CA TYR A 73 -8.14 11.78 -0.76
C TYR A 73 -7.70 10.95 -1.97
N PRO A 74 -6.96 11.49 -2.95
CA PRO A 74 -6.46 10.69 -4.07
C PRO A 74 -5.46 9.59 -3.66
N LEU A 75 -4.85 9.71 -2.48
CA LEU A 75 -3.86 8.75 -1.97
C LEU A 75 -4.52 7.54 -1.29
N LEU A 76 -5.83 7.61 -1.01
CA LEU A 76 -6.59 6.63 -0.25
C LEU A 76 -7.42 5.74 -1.17
N THR A 77 -7.60 4.47 -0.78
CA THR A 77 -8.59 3.61 -1.46
C THR A 77 -9.99 4.18 -1.31
N PRO A 78 -10.94 3.86 -2.23
CA PRO A 78 -12.30 4.38 -2.14
C PRO A 78 -12.97 4.11 -0.80
N GLU A 79 -12.76 2.91 -0.23
CA GLU A 79 -13.33 2.50 1.05
C GLU A 79 -12.75 3.32 2.21
N TYR A 80 -11.42 3.40 2.29
CA TYR A 80 -10.74 4.12 3.37
C TYR A 80 -10.94 5.64 3.25
N ARG A 81 -11.07 6.17 2.03
CA ARG A 81 -11.42 7.58 1.80
C ARG A 81 -12.75 7.95 2.44
N GLN A 82 -13.78 7.11 2.31
CA GLN A 82 -15.09 7.38 2.92
C GLN A 82 -15.01 7.41 4.46
N GLU A 83 -14.25 6.50 5.05
CA GLU A 83 -14.02 6.48 6.49
C GLU A 83 -13.24 7.71 6.94
N PHE A 84 -12.16 8.03 6.23
CA PHE A 84 -11.34 9.21 6.50
C PHE A 84 -12.14 10.51 6.39
N GLN A 85 -12.98 10.67 5.37
CA GLN A 85 -13.85 11.82 5.20
C GLN A 85 -14.86 11.96 6.35
N ARG A 86 -15.46 10.86 6.77
CA ARG A 86 -16.38 10.87 7.93
C ARG A 86 -15.68 11.33 9.19
N SER A 87 -14.51 10.76 9.48
CA SER A 87 -13.71 11.14 10.65
C SER A 87 -13.22 12.59 10.56
N ALA A 88 -12.76 13.02 9.38
CA ALA A 88 -12.32 14.39 9.14
C ALA A 88 -13.42 15.40 9.43
N ASN A 89 -14.63 15.18 8.90
CA ASN A 89 -15.77 16.09 9.09
C ASN A 89 -16.34 16.07 10.49
N ALA A 90 -16.38 14.89 11.13
CA ALA A 90 -16.99 14.73 12.45
C ALA A 90 -16.09 15.21 13.59
N GLN A 91 -14.78 15.08 13.46
CA GLN A 91 -13.84 15.27 14.56
C GLN A 91 -12.68 16.21 14.22
N ILE A 92 -11.93 15.94 13.12
CA ILE A 92 -10.66 16.64 12.86
C ILE A 92 -10.91 18.11 12.55
N ILE A 93 -11.78 18.42 11.60
CA ILE A 93 -12.05 19.80 11.15
C ILE A 93 -12.64 20.67 12.26
N PRO A 94 -13.67 20.24 12.99
CA PRO A 94 -14.23 21.04 14.09
C PRO A 94 -13.21 21.31 15.20
N GLU A 95 -12.45 20.28 15.60
CA GLU A 95 -11.48 20.42 16.67
C GLU A 95 -10.28 21.28 16.25
N ALA A 96 -9.79 21.10 15.00
CA ALA A 96 -8.73 21.93 14.45
C ALA A 96 -9.10 23.42 14.44
N LYS A 97 -10.30 23.75 13.98
CA LYS A 97 -10.78 25.16 13.95
C LYS A 97 -11.02 25.73 15.36
N LYS A 98 -11.61 24.94 16.26
CA LYS A 98 -11.92 25.37 17.65
C LYS A 98 -10.64 25.68 18.42
N ARG A 99 -9.61 24.88 18.29
CA ARG A 99 -8.34 25.01 19.03
C ARG A 99 -7.24 25.70 18.24
N GLU A 100 -7.48 26.09 16.98
CA GLU A 100 -6.50 26.69 16.06
C GLU A 100 -5.25 25.81 15.91
N VAL A 101 -5.50 24.51 15.65
CA VAL A 101 -4.45 23.48 15.61
C VAL A 101 -3.68 23.54 14.30
N VAL A 102 -2.37 23.58 14.40
CA VAL A 102 -1.42 23.37 13.30
C VAL A 102 -0.65 22.09 13.56
N VAL A 103 -0.71 21.15 12.63
CA VAL A 103 0.03 19.89 12.68
C VAL A 103 1.07 19.86 11.58
N GLN A 104 2.32 19.72 11.96
CA GLN A 104 3.41 19.41 11.06
C GLN A 104 3.78 17.94 11.24
N ALA A 105 3.95 17.21 10.16
CA ALA A 105 4.32 15.80 10.16
C ALA A 105 5.57 15.60 9.30
N ASN A 106 6.53 14.87 9.83
CA ASN A 106 7.76 14.53 9.13
C ASN A 106 8.07 13.05 9.31
N VAL A 107 8.23 12.32 8.19
CA VAL A 107 8.63 10.92 8.20
C VAL A 107 10.14 10.84 8.37
N VAL A 108 10.58 10.11 9.41
CA VAL A 108 12.00 9.93 9.74
C VAL A 108 12.54 8.58 9.28
N GLY A 109 11.65 7.63 8.97
CA GLY A 109 12.06 6.33 8.45
C GLY A 109 10.86 5.50 7.98
N VAL A 110 11.10 4.66 6.97
CA VAL A 110 10.10 3.70 6.45
C VAL A 110 10.76 2.35 6.25
N GLY A 111 10.09 1.30 6.73
CA GLY A 111 10.50 -0.09 6.51
C GLY A 111 9.38 -0.93 5.92
N VAL A 112 9.68 -1.77 4.93
CA VAL A 112 8.68 -2.69 4.37
C VAL A 112 8.52 -3.89 5.29
N MET A 113 7.32 -4.08 5.84
CA MET A 113 6.95 -5.23 6.67
C MET A 113 6.60 -6.44 5.82
N SER A 114 5.76 -6.23 4.82
CA SER A 114 5.37 -7.27 3.87
C SER A 114 5.11 -6.65 2.50
N ALA A 115 5.41 -7.39 1.44
CA ALA A 115 5.12 -6.98 0.08
C ALA A 115 4.60 -8.17 -0.71
N ARG A 116 3.52 -7.94 -1.45
CA ARG A 116 2.95 -8.82 -2.45
C ARG A 116 2.67 -8.00 -3.72
N ARG A 117 2.34 -8.65 -4.79
CA ARG A 117 2.04 -8.00 -6.08
C ARG A 117 0.98 -6.90 -6.00
N THR A 118 -0.06 -7.07 -5.18
CA THR A 118 -1.23 -6.17 -5.11
C THR A 118 -1.53 -5.63 -3.72
N ALA A 119 -0.78 -6.05 -2.71
CA ALA A 119 -0.94 -5.60 -1.32
C ALA A 119 0.41 -5.54 -0.63
N ALA A 120 0.62 -4.56 0.22
CA ALA A 120 1.84 -4.42 0.99
C ALA A 120 1.57 -3.69 2.30
N SER A 121 2.42 -3.92 3.31
CA SER A 121 2.40 -3.18 4.57
C SER A 121 3.77 -2.58 4.81
N VAL A 122 3.79 -1.32 5.22
CA VAL A 122 5.01 -0.61 5.61
C VAL A 122 4.90 -0.08 7.03
N MET A 123 6.01 -0.06 7.74
CA MET A 123 6.18 0.62 9.01
C MET A 123 6.70 2.02 8.74
N VAL A 124 6.02 3.03 9.24
CA VAL A 124 6.42 4.42 9.12
C VAL A 124 6.72 4.98 10.51
N TYR A 125 7.90 5.56 10.66
CA TYR A 125 8.29 6.32 11.82
C TYR A 125 8.11 7.79 11.50
N MET A 126 7.27 8.47 12.26
CA MET A 126 6.89 9.86 12.00
C MET A 126 7.01 10.70 13.25
N ASN A 127 7.59 11.88 13.13
CA ASN A 127 7.54 12.92 14.14
C ASN A 127 6.46 13.93 13.78
N ARG A 128 5.64 14.27 14.76
CA ARG A 128 4.63 15.33 14.64
C ARG A 128 4.93 16.45 15.61
N THR A 129 4.73 17.67 15.15
CA THR A 129 4.66 18.84 16.00
C THR A 129 3.24 19.39 15.93
N VAL A 130 2.57 19.43 17.06
CA VAL A 130 1.20 19.95 17.20
C VAL A 130 1.28 21.26 17.98
N THR A 131 0.79 22.33 17.39
CA THR A 131 0.69 23.65 18.02
C THR A 131 -0.77 24.08 18.03
N ASP A 132 -1.27 24.56 19.15
CA ASP A 132 -2.64 25.08 19.29
C ASP A 132 -2.63 26.55 19.79
N LYS A 133 -3.77 27.04 20.24
CA LYS A 133 -3.93 28.41 20.82
C LYS A 133 -2.92 28.74 21.92
N SER A 134 -2.43 27.74 22.66
CA SER A 134 -1.44 27.98 23.73
C SER A 134 -0.07 28.39 23.18
N ARG A 135 0.15 28.18 21.87
CA ARG A 135 1.42 28.41 21.16
C ARG A 135 2.59 27.60 21.72
N GLN A 136 2.30 26.60 22.54
CA GLN A 136 3.31 25.67 23.04
C GLN A 136 3.33 24.45 22.12
N PRO A 137 4.44 24.16 21.45
CA PRO A 137 4.53 22.99 20.56
C PRO A 137 4.59 21.71 21.40
N LEU A 138 3.73 20.75 21.05
CA LEU A 138 3.78 19.39 21.54
C LEU A 138 4.46 18.51 20.49
N TYR A 139 5.53 17.85 20.89
CA TYR A 139 6.27 16.92 20.03
C TYR A 139 5.81 15.49 20.30
N ASP A 140 5.42 14.79 19.25
CA ASP A 140 4.95 13.41 19.32
C ASP A 140 5.67 12.54 18.26
N GLY A 141 6.29 11.45 18.73
CA GLY A 141 6.87 10.43 17.87
C GLY A 141 5.90 9.26 17.73
N SER A 142 5.43 9.02 16.53
CA SER A 142 4.46 7.96 16.23
C SER A 142 5.05 6.89 15.33
N ARG A 143 4.62 5.65 15.59
CA ARG A 143 4.85 4.51 14.70
C ARG A 143 3.52 4.12 14.08
N LEU A 144 3.52 4.02 12.76
CA LEU A 144 2.32 3.72 11.99
C LEU A 144 2.57 2.50 11.11
N ARG A 145 1.67 1.56 11.14
CA ARG A 145 1.54 0.56 10.09
C ARG A 145 0.63 1.12 9.02
N VAL A 146 1.11 1.16 7.79
CA VAL A 146 0.36 1.62 6.64
C VAL A 146 0.19 0.46 5.68
N ASP A 147 -1.06 0.06 5.46
CA ASP A 147 -1.41 -0.99 4.54
C ASP A 147 -1.77 -0.37 3.18
N TYR A 148 -1.09 -0.83 2.13
CA TYR A 148 -1.28 -0.39 0.76
C TYR A 148 -1.96 -1.46 -0.07
N LYS A 149 -2.84 -1.02 -0.98
CA LYS A 149 -3.47 -1.86 -2.01
C LYS A 149 -3.21 -1.29 -3.38
N LYS A 150 -2.81 -2.14 -4.32
CA LYS A 150 -2.59 -1.73 -5.70
C LYS A 150 -3.90 -1.77 -6.47
N ILE A 151 -4.35 -0.62 -6.96
CA ILE A 151 -5.54 -0.49 -7.82
C ILE A 151 -5.08 0.02 -9.19
N GLY A 152 -5.23 -0.84 -10.20
CA GLY A 152 -4.64 -0.59 -11.50
C GLY A 152 -3.11 -0.51 -11.43
N LYS A 153 -2.55 0.67 -11.70
CA LYS A 153 -1.10 0.91 -11.65
C LYS A 153 -0.66 1.67 -10.39
N GLN A 154 -1.59 2.13 -9.56
CA GLN A 154 -1.32 2.97 -8.40
C GLN A 154 -1.39 2.18 -7.09
N TRP A 155 -0.50 2.51 -6.17
CA TRP A 155 -0.56 2.07 -4.80
C TRP A 155 -1.34 3.11 -3.99
N LEU A 156 -2.42 2.69 -3.35
CA LEU A 156 -3.26 3.52 -2.51
C LEU A 156 -3.25 3.03 -1.07
N ILE A 157 -3.33 3.94 -0.14
CA ILE A 157 -3.42 3.64 1.30
C ILE A 157 -4.80 3.02 1.56
N ALA A 158 -4.79 1.78 2.04
CA ALA A 158 -6.00 1.04 2.38
C ALA A 158 -6.36 1.19 3.86
N TYR A 159 -5.35 1.33 4.72
CA TYR A 159 -5.55 1.55 6.15
C TYR A 159 -4.29 2.09 6.82
N ILE A 160 -4.46 2.85 7.90
CA ILE A 160 -3.38 3.33 8.77
C ILE A 160 -3.70 2.94 10.21
N THR A 161 -2.80 2.21 10.85
CA THR A 161 -2.93 1.76 12.24
C THR A 161 -1.78 2.32 13.06
N PRO A 162 -2.02 3.11 14.10
CA PRO A 162 -1.01 3.45 15.12
C PRO A 162 -0.54 2.18 15.84
N ILE A 163 0.75 2.12 16.19
CA ILE A 163 1.38 1.00 16.91
C ILE A 163 2.07 1.50 18.18
#